data_22e570218c67b22df4d2ed31d21b8c45
#
_entry.id   22e570218c67b22df4d2ed31d21b8c45
#
_cell.length_a   1.000
_cell.length_b   1.000
_cell.length_c   1.000
_cell.angle_alpha   90.00
_cell.angle_beta   90.00
_cell.angle_gamma   90.00
#
_symmetry.space_group_name_H-M   'P 1'
#
loop_
_entity.id
_entity.type
_entity.pdbx_description
1 polymer ?
#
loop_
_entity_poly.entity_id
_entity_poly.type
_entity_poly.pdbx_seq_one_letter_code
_entity_poly.pdbx_strand_id
1 'polypeptide(L)'
;AQRFEAWVFEEVLPAIRRNGGYMAARPGETREQLLARALIVADEAMREKDARIAELEPKALFADAVAASDGTCLVGELAKMMRQNGVEVGQNRLFAWLREDGYLGRSGSNRNVPTQRAMEQGLFRIKETAVTHSDGHVTVSRTPKVTGKGQRVLMGRYCRAGGGE
;
A
#
# COMPACT_ATOMS: atom_id res chain seq x y z
N ALA A 1 -44.93 3.56 7.65
CA ALA A 1 -43.80 2.78 8.17
C ALA A 1 -43.91 1.30 7.77
N GLN A 2 -45.01 0.59 8.12
CA GLN A 2 -45.17 -0.86 7.87
C GLN A 2 -45.08 -1.28 6.38
N ARG A 3 -45.59 -0.50 5.42
CA ARG A 3 -45.50 -0.80 3.97
C ARG A 3 -44.07 -0.71 3.46
N PHE A 4 -43.27 0.22 3.98
CA PHE A 4 -41.85 0.37 3.60
C PHE A 4 -41.04 -0.77 4.17
N GLU A 5 -41.25 -1.14 5.41
CA GLU A 5 -40.55 -2.27 6.05
C GLU A 5 -40.82 -3.59 5.32
N ALA A 6 -42.10 -3.89 5.02
CA ALA A 6 -42.48 -5.08 4.25
C ALA A 6 -41.79 -5.11 2.89
N TRP A 7 -41.78 -4.01 2.13
CA TRP A 7 -41.13 -3.92 0.85
C TRP A 7 -39.59 -4.15 0.96
N VAL A 8 -38.93 -3.57 1.97
CA VAL A 8 -37.48 -3.77 2.17
C VAL A 8 -37.16 -5.23 2.51
N PHE A 9 -37.91 -5.84 3.42
CA PHE A 9 -37.64 -7.19 3.91
C PHE A 9 -38.09 -8.30 2.95
N GLU A 10 -39.17 -8.10 2.24
CA GLU A 10 -39.77 -9.13 1.39
C GLU A 10 -39.25 -9.08 -0.07
N GLU A 11 -38.83 -7.90 -0.55
CA GLU A 11 -38.45 -7.71 -1.95
C GLU A 11 -37.00 -7.28 -2.10
N VAL A 12 -36.57 -6.18 -1.45
CA VAL A 12 -35.25 -5.58 -1.67
C VAL A 12 -34.11 -6.45 -1.13
N LEU A 13 -34.16 -6.82 0.15
CA LEU A 13 -33.08 -7.60 0.77
C LEU A 13 -32.94 -9.02 0.17
N PRO A 14 -34.02 -9.76 -0.13
CA PRO A 14 -33.90 -11.04 -0.82
C PRO A 14 -33.35 -10.92 -2.25
N ALA A 15 -33.66 -9.85 -2.97
CA ALA A 15 -33.10 -9.58 -4.29
C ALA A 15 -31.61 -9.28 -4.22
N ILE A 16 -31.18 -8.43 -3.29
CA ILE A 16 -29.75 -8.14 -3.06
C ILE A 16 -28.99 -9.42 -2.69
N ARG A 17 -29.55 -10.23 -1.81
CA ARG A 17 -28.92 -11.49 -1.37
C ARG A 17 -28.74 -12.49 -2.51
N ARG A 18 -29.75 -12.60 -3.42
CA ARG A 18 -29.74 -13.58 -4.52
C ARG A 18 -28.95 -13.10 -5.73
N ASN A 19 -29.05 -11.81 -6.07
CA ASN A 19 -28.59 -11.26 -7.34
C ASN A 19 -27.43 -10.25 -7.17
N GLY A 20 -27.01 -9.95 -5.93
CA GLY A 20 -26.01 -8.93 -5.63
C GLY A 20 -26.47 -7.48 -5.78
N GLY A 21 -27.72 -7.24 -6.14
CA GLY A 21 -28.29 -5.90 -6.33
C GLY A 21 -29.81 -5.91 -6.44
N TYR A 22 -30.40 -4.73 -6.30
CA TYR A 22 -31.82 -4.49 -6.51
C TYR A 22 -32.00 -3.25 -7.41
N MET A 23 -32.84 -3.38 -8.43
CA MET A 23 -33.20 -2.27 -9.30
C MET A 23 -34.73 -2.18 -9.37
N ALA A 24 -35.29 -1.11 -8.80
CA ALA A 24 -36.71 -0.86 -8.84
C ALA A 24 -37.16 -0.48 -10.25
N ALA A 25 -38.23 -1.14 -10.74
CA ALA A 25 -38.92 -0.71 -11.95
C ALA A 25 -39.58 0.66 -11.73
N ARG A 26 -39.57 1.52 -12.74
CA ARG A 26 -40.29 2.78 -12.72
C ARG A 26 -41.78 2.55 -13.09
N PRO A 27 -42.70 3.37 -12.62
CA PRO A 27 -44.10 3.26 -13.02
C PRO A 27 -44.23 3.29 -14.55
N GLY A 28 -44.85 2.23 -15.13
CA GLY A 28 -45.01 2.10 -16.59
C GLY A 28 -43.79 1.60 -17.36
N GLU A 29 -42.68 1.25 -16.67
CA GLU A 29 -41.48 0.69 -17.29
C GLU A 29 -41.71 -0.79 -17.65
N THR A 30 -41.44 -1.17 -18.90
CA THR A 30 -41.46 -2.57 -19.32
C THR A 30 -40.21 -3.31 -18.84
N ARG A 31 -40.24 -4.65 -18.84
CA ARG A 31 -39.10 -5.48 -18.46
C ARG A 31 -37.89 -5.20 -19.37
N GLU A 32 -38.11 -4.99 -20.65
CA GLU A 32 -37.07 -4.70 -21.64
C GLU A 32 -36.40 -3.33 -21.36
N GLN A 33 -37.22 -2.32 -21.00
CA GLN A 33 -36.72 -0.99 -20.61
C GLN A 33 -35.91 -1.05 -19.30
N LEU A 34 -36.36 -1.84 -18.31
CA LEU A 34 -35.60 -2.07 -17.08
C LEU A 34 -34.25 -2.72 -17.36
N LEU A 35 -34.22 -3.74 -18.23
CA LEU A 35 -32.98 -4.41 -18.62
C LEU A 35 -32.05 -3.46 -19.39
N ALA A 36 -32.56 -2.67 -20.32
CA ALA A 36 -31.78 -1.67 -21.05
C ALA A 36 -31.14 -0.65 -20.11
N ARG A 37 -31.89 -0.15 -19.14
CA ARG A 37 -31.40 0.78 -18.12
C ARG A 37 -30.35 0.12 -17.22
N ALA A 38 -30.51 -1.14 -16.85
CA ALA A 38 -29.53 -1.89 -16.07
C ALA A 38 -28.22 -2.03 -16.81
N LEU A 39 -28.25 -2.31 -18.12
CA LEU A 39 -27.07 -2.37 -18.96
C LEU A 39 -26.33 -1.04 -19.07
N ILE A 40 -27.07 0.08 -19.21
CA ILE A 40 -26.46 1.42 -19.25
C ILE A 40 -25.73 1.72 -17.94
N VAL A 41 -26.37 1.47 -16.79
CA VAL A 41 -25.75 1.68 -15.47
C VAL A 41 -24.51 0.79 -15.27
N ALA A 42 -24.58 -0.46 -15.75
CA ALA A 42 -23.45 -1.38 -15.70
C ALA A 42 -22.27 -0.89 -16.58
N ASP A 43 -22.56 -0.42 -17.80
CA ASP A 43 -21.57 0.11 -18.72
C ASP A 43 -20.89 1.39 -18.16
N GLU A 44 -21.67 2.30 -17.58
CA GLU A 44 -21.14 3.48 -16.88
C GLU A 44 -20.20 3.09 -15.72
N ALA A 45 -20.61 2.14 -14.88
CA ALA A 45 -19.78 1.66 -13.78
C ALA A 45 -18.49 0.96 -14.25
N MET A 46 -18.55 0.26 -15.39
CA MET A 46 -17.35 -0.34 -16.00
C MET A 46 -16.42 0.74 -16.54
N ARG A 47 -16.93 1.74 -17.25
CA ARG A 47 -16.14 2.86 -17.76
C ARG A 47 -15.45 3.66 -16.64
N GLU A 48 -16.12 3.88 -15.52
CA GLU A 48 -15.50 4.52 -14.36
C GLU A 48 -14.34 3.69 -13.78
N LYS A 49 -14.52 2.36 -13.70
CA LYS A 49 -13.45 1.44 -13.26
C LYS A 49 -12.28 1.42 -14.23
N ASP A 50 -12.55 1.36 -15.54
CA ASP A 50 -11.52 1.35 -16.58
C ASP A 50 -10.73 2.68 -16.57
N ALA A 51 -11.40 3.81 -16.43
CA ALA A 51 -10.75 5.11 -16.26
C ALA A 51 -9.86 5.14 -15.01
N ARG A 52 -10.33 4.54 -13.91
CA ARG A 52 -9.54 4.45 -12.68
C ARG A 52 -8.34 3.52 -12.82
N ILE A 53 -8.48 2.41 -13.53
CA ILE A 53 -7.38 1.50 -13.85
C ILE A 53 -6.35 2.22 -14.72
N ALA A 54 -6.77 2.88 -15.80
CA ALA A 54 -5.87 3.63 -16.68
C ALA A 54 -5.09 4.75 -15.96
N GLU A 55 -5.69 5.38 -14.93
CA GLU A 55 -4.98 6.35 -14.08
C GLU A 55 -3.94 5.66 -13.16
N LEU A 56 -4.24 4.47 -12.66
CA LEU A 56 -3.41 3.76 -11.68
C LEU A 56 -2.29 2.95 -12.32
N GLU A 57 -2.49 2.42 -13.53
CA GLU A 57 -1.50 1.60 -14.25
C GLU A 57 -0.12 2.27 -14.40
N PRO A 58 0.00 3.54 -14.85
CA PRO A 58 1.32 4.18 -14.98
C PRO A 58 1.99 4.37 -13.62
N LYS A 59 1.21 4.60 -12.56
CA LYS A 59 1.74 4.71 -11.19
C LYS A 59 2.24 3.36 -10.69
N ALA A 60 1.55 2.27 -11.01
CA ALA A 60 1.96 0.90 -10.68
C ALA A 60 3.21 0.50 -11.46
N LEU A 61 3.28 0.76 -12.78
CA LEU A 61 4.44 0.50 -13.62
C LEU A 61 5.69 1.24 -13.13
N PHE A 62 5.53 2.52 -12.75
CA PHE A 62 6.63 3.28 -12.15
C PHE A 62 7.10 2.67 -10.83
N ALA A 63 6.18 2.31 -9.95
CA ALA A 63 6.50 1.66 -8.68
C ALA A 63 7.20 0.30 -8.87
N ASP A 64 6.77 -0.47 -9.88
CA ASP A 64 7.38 -1.75 -10.22
C ASP A 64 8.76 -1.57 -10.87
N ALA A 65 8.95 -0.57 -11.72
CA ALA A 65 10.26 -0.23 -12.29
C ALA A 65 11.26 0.17 -11.19
N VAL A 66 10.85 0.99 -10.23
CA VAL A 66 11.66 1.35 -9.05
C VAL A 66 11.97 0.11 -8.21
N ALA A 67 10.99 -0.77 -8.01
CA ALA A 67 11.16 -2.00 -7.24
C ALA A 67 12.08 -3.03 -7.93
N ALA A 68 12.07 -3.07 -9.26
CA ALA A 68 12.92 -3.94 -10.07
C ALA A 68 14.34 -3.38 -10.25
N SER A 69 14.55 -2.09 -9.99
CA SER A 69 15.88 -1.48 -10.06
C SER A 69 16.78 -2.06 -8.97
N ASP A 70 18.04 -2.34 -9.30
CA ASP A 70 19.07 -2.72 -8.32
C ASP A 70 19.43 -1.56 -7.36
N GLY A 71 18.74 -0.43 -7.52
CA GLY A 71 18.87 0.75 -6.69
C GLY A 71 18.50 0.49 -5.24
N THR A 72 19.41 0.79 -4.34
CA THR A 72 19.15 0.80 -2.90
C THR A 72 19.24 2.22 -2.38
N CYS A 73 18.37 2.60 -1.44
CA CYS A 73 18.46 3.89 -0.77
C CYS A 73 18.79 3.73 0.72
N LEU A 74 19.28 4.79 1.34
CA LEU A 74 19.46 4.85 2.78
C LEU A 74 18.09 5.03 3.48
N VAL A 75 18.00 4.57 4.73
CA VAL A 75 16.76 4.76 5.55
C VAL A 75 16.39 6.25 5.68
N GLY A 76 17.41 7.14 5.74
CA GLY A 76 17.17 8.58 5.75
C GLY A 76 16.61 9.13 4.44
N GLU A 77 17.00 8.57 3.30
CA GLU A 77 16.46 8.93 1.98
C GLU A 77 15.01 8.46 1.86
N LEU A 78 14.72 7.23 2.31
CA LEU A 78 13.37 6.71 2.37
C LEU A 78 12.46 7.59 3.25
N ALA A 79 12.95 8.05 4.41
CA ALA A 79 12.21 8.97 5.28
C ALA A 79 11.87 10.30 4.58
N LYS A 80 12.79 10.83 3.76
CA LYS A 80 12.52 12.04 2.95
C LYS A 80 11.44 11.77 1.90
N MET A 81 11.50 10.62 1.21
CA MET A 81 10.48 10.23 0.24
C MET A 81 9.09 10.05 0.89
N MET A 82 9.03 9.43 2.09
CA MET A 82 7.79 9.31 2.85
C MET A 82 7.23 10.69 3.23
N ARG A 83 8.08 11.62 3.63
CA ARG A 83 7.68 12.99 3.98
C ARG A 83 7.10 13.74 2.77
N GLN A 84 7.66 13.57 1.59
CA GLN A 84 7.12 14.13 0.35
C GLN A 84 5.73 13.55 0.00
N ASN A 85 5.42 12.35 0.49
CA ASN A 85 4.12 11.68 0.35
C ASN A 85 3.18 11.90 1.56
N GLY A 86 3.43 12.94 2.37
CA GLY A 86 2.52 13.37 3.44
C GLY A 86 2.71 12.64 4.78
N VAL A 87 3.73 11.80 4.93
CA VAL A 87 4.01 11.12 6.21
C VAL A 87 5.02 11.94 7.01
N GLU A 88 4.60 12.45 8.16
CA GLU A 88 5.50 13.19 9.05
C GLU A 88 6.51 12.28 9.76
N VAL A 89 7.54 11.87 9.04
CA VAL A 89 8.61 10.99 9.53
C VAL A 89 9.98 11.53 9.19
N GLY A 90 10.88 11.52 10.18
CA GLY A 90 12.31 11.73 10.00
C GLY A 90 13.08 10.42 10.12
N GLN A 91 14.37 10.44 9.78
CA GLN A 91 15.24 9.27 9.81
C GLN A 91 15.18 8.50 11.14
N ASN A 92 15.30 9.21 12.27
CA ASN A 92 15.34 8.57 13.59
C ASN A 92 14.01 7.90 13.95
N ARG A 93 12.89 8.54 13.59
CA ARG A 93 11.55 7.99 13.80
C ARG A 93 11.32 6.77 12.92
N LEU A 94 11.76 6.81 11.66
CA LEU A 94 11.67 5.65 10.77
C LEU A 94 12.52 4.49 11.28
N PHE A 95 13.72 4.72 11.79
CA PHE A 95 14.52 3.69 12.45
C PHE A 95 13.80 3.09 13.67
N ALA A 96 13.07 3.90 14.45
CA ALA A 96 12.28 3.40 15.57
C ALA A 96 11.17 2.45 15.07
N TRP A 97 10.39 2.86 14.10
CA TRP A 97 9.32 2.04 13.52
C TRP A 97 9.85 0.72 12.94
N LEU A 98 10.97 0.78 12.19
CA LEU A 98 11.58 -0.41 11.61
C LEU A 98 12.08 -1.40 12.67
N ARG A 99 12.51 -0.92 13.85
CA ARG A 99 12.86 -1.78 14.99
C ARG A 99 11.63 -2.36 15.69
N GLU A 100 10.59 -1.56 15.88
CA GLU A 100 9.32 -1.97 16.48
C GLU A 100 8.65 -3.06 15.65
N ASP A 101 8.65 -2.91 14.35
CA ASP A 101 8.09 -3.87 13.40
C ASP A 101 9.00 -5.10 13.15
N GLY A 102 10.20 -5.12 13.74
CA GLY A 102 11.11 -6.25 13.65
C GLY A 102 11.86 -6.37 12.31
N TYR A 103 11.90 -5.31 11.52
CA TYR A 103 12.75 -5.26 10.32
C TYR A 103 14.22 -5.04 10.65
N LEU A 104 14.49 -4.30 11.71
CA LEU A 104 15.84 -4.01 12.20
C LEU A 104 16.03 -4.50 13.64
N GLY A 105 17.28 -4.82 13.98
CA GLY A 105 17.68 -5.19 15.34
C GLY A 105 17.45 -4.04 16.33
N ARG A 106 17.01 -4.38 17.54
CA ARG A 106 16.59 -3.40 18.55
C ARG A 106 17.75 -2.89 19.41
N SER A 107 18.75 -3.73 19.70
CA SER A 107 19.80 -3.43 20.68
C SER A 107 21.13 -4.12 20.37
N GLY A 108 22.16 -3.77 21.11
CA GLY A 108 23.49 -4.37 21.03
C GLY A 108 24.20 -4.09 19.68
N SER A 109 25.10 -4.97 19.29
CA SER A 109 25.84 -4.94 18.03
C SER A 109 24.93 -5.06 16.79
N ASN A 110 23.72 -5.58 16.96
CA ASN A 110 22.74 -5.74 15.91
C ASN A 110 21.75 -4.56 15.80
N ARG A 111 21.92 -3.53 16.63
CA ARG A 111 21.04 -2.35 16.54
C ARG A 111 21.11 -1.73 15.14
N ASN A 112 19.93 -1.53 14.54
CA ASN A 112 19.76 -1.01 13.16
C ASN A 112 20.34 -1.91 12.07
N VAL A 113 20.77 -3.13 12.37
CA VAL A 113 21.15 -4.13 11.36
C VAL A 113 19.85 -4.84 10.93
N PRO A 114 19.64 -5.07 9.62
CA PRO A 114 18.49 -5.82 9.13
C PRO A 114 18.40 -7.20 9.75
N THR A 115 17.19 -7.60 10.17
CA THR A 115 16.94 -8.94 10.68
C THR A 115 17.01 -9.98 9.57
N GLN A 116 17.27 -11.24 9.91
CA GLN A 116 17.31 -12.33 8.94
C GLN A 116 16.02 -12.39 8.11
N ARG A 117 14.88 -12.27 8.77
CA ARG A 117 13.57 -12.22 8.12
C ARG A 117 13.46 -11.09 7.08
N ALA A 118 13.95 -9.90 7.39
CA ALA A 118 13.91 -8.75 6.48
C ALA A 118 14.85 -8.94 5.28
N MET A 119 15.97 -9.63 5.49
CA MET A 119 16.92 -10.01 4.43
C MET A 119 16.34 -11.09 3.51
N GLU A 120 15.74 -12.14 4.06
CA GLU A 120 15.07 -13.21 3.29
C GLU A 120 13.90 -12.69 2.44
N GLN A 121 13.17 -11.71 2.96
CA GLN A 121 12.14 -11.01 2.21
C GLN A 121 12.70 -10.10 1.09
N GLY A 122 14.03 -9.89 1.05
CA GLY A 122 14.70 -9.05 0.07
C GLY A 122 14.41 -7.56 0.23
N LEU A 123 14.03 -7.12 1.45
CA LEU A 123 13.69 -5.72 1.72
C LEU A 123 14.90 -4.84 1.97
N PHE A 124 15.99 -5.44 2.42
CA PHE A 124 17.23 -4.73 2.77
C PHE A 124 18.46 -5.41 2.17
N ARG A 125 19.51 -4.61 2.00
CA ARG A 125 20.90 -5.04 1.80
C ARG A 125 21.76 -4.38 2.86
N ILE A 126 22.86 -5.01 3.25
CA ILE A 126 23.84 -4.44 4.19
C ILE A 126 25.02 -3.94 3.38
N LYS A 127 25.37 -2.66 3.55
CA LYS A 127 26.63 -2.12 3.07
C LYS A 127 27.63 -2.17 4.23
N GLU A 128 28.69 -2.96 4.08
CA GLU A 128 29.82 -2.95 5.00
C GLU A 128 30.87 -1.95 4.51
N THR A 129 31.36 -1.13 5.42
CA THR A 129 32.42 -0.17 5.15
C THR A 129 33.46 -0.30 6.26
N ALA A 130 34.69 -0.64 5.89
CA ALA A 130 35.78 -0.62 6.81
C ALA A 130 36.29 0.83 6.98
N VAL A 131 36.34 1.28 8.22
CA VAL A 131 36.87 2.60 8.61
C VAL A 131 38.14 2.36 9.40
N THR A 132 39.28 2.80 8.83
CA THR A 132 40.57 2.79 9.53
C THR A 132 40.72 4.09 10.31
N HIS A 133 40.88 3.98 11.61
CA HIS A 133 41.09 5.11 12.50
C HIS A 133 42.60 5.50 12.53
N SER A 134 42.86 6.71 12.98
CA SER A 134 44.25 7.25 13.05
C SER A 134 45.17 6.47 14.00
N ASP A 135 44.62 5.66 14.90
CA ASP A 135 45.33 4.76 15.80
C ASP A 135 45.60 3.37 15.20
N GLY A 136 45.28 3.16 13.92
CA GLY A 136 45.43 1.88 13.24
C GLY A 136 44.33 0.86 13.47
N HIS A 137 43.31 1.18 14.32
CA HIS A 137 42.18 0.31 14.54
C HIS A 137 41.22 0.35 13.36
N VAL A 138 40.76 -0.82 12.91
CA VAL A 138 39.77 -0.94 11.82
C VAL A 138 38.41 -1.32 12.39
N THR A 139 37.42 -0.47 12.20
CA THR A 139 36.04 -0.78 12.52
C THR A 139 35.21 -1.04 11.27
N VAL A 140 34.40 -2.09 11.29
CA VAL A 140 33.45 -2.39 10.20
C VAL A 140 32.09 -1.78 10.56
N SER A 141 31.70 -0.76 9.80
CA SER A 141 30.38 -0.14 9.90
C SER A 141 29.41 -0.87 8.98
N ARG A 142 28.24 -1.26 9.50
CA ARG A 142 27.15 -1.91 8.77
C ARG A 142 26.01 -0.94 8.59
N THR A 143 25.78 -0.52 7.35
CA THR A 143 24.71 0.41 7.01
C THR A 143 23.56 -0.33 6.32
N PRO A 144 22.33 -0.31 6.87
CA PRO A 144 21.16 -0.87 6.20
C PRO A 144 20.80 -0.02 4.99
N LYS A 145 20.65 -0.67 3.84
CA LYS A 145 20.13 -0.08 2.61
C LYS A 145 18.82 -0.72 2.25
N VAL A 146 17.81 0.08 1.94
CA VAL A 146 16.48 -0.38 1.55
C VAL A 146 16.49 -0.67 0.06
N THR A 147 16.09 -1.88 -0.35
CA THR A 147 15.99 -2.26 -1.77
C THR A 147 14.75 -1.59 -2.40
N GLY A 148 14.65 -1.61 -3.73
CA GLY A 148 13.45 -1.14 -4.44
C GLY A 148 12.18 -1.86 -3.95
N LYS A 149 12.25 -3.18 -3.75
CA LYS A 149 11.17 -3.97 -3.13
C LYS A 149 10.86 -3.48 -1.71
N GLY A 150 11.88 -3.22 -0.90
CA GLY A 150 11.74 -2.68 0.45
C GLY A 150 11.08 -1.31 0.47
N GLN A 151 11.49 -0.41 -0.44
CA GLN A 151 10.87 0.91 -0.58
C GLN A 151 9.37 0.79 -0.82
N ARG A 152 8.95 -0.04 -1.79
CA ARG A 152 7.53 -0.25 -2.10
C ARG A 152 6.73 -0.80 -0.90
N VAL A 153 7.25 -1.82 -0.23
CA VAL A 153 6.58 -2.45 0.93
C VAL A 153 6.46 -1.47 2.09
N LEU A 154 7.54 -0.77 2.44
CA LEU A 154 7.57 0.15 3.57
C LEU A 154 6.74 1.42 3.30
N MET A 155 6.80 1.97 2.07
CA MET A 155 5.92 3.06 1.65
C MET A 155 4.44 2.64 1.74
N GLY A 156 4.09 1.46 1.20
CA GLY A 156 2.73 0.93 1.28
C GLY A 156 2.22 0.72 2.71
N ARG A 157 3.12 0.34 3.63
CA ARG A 157 2.77 0.12 5.04
C ARG A 157 2.58 1.44 5.80
N TYR A 158 3.53 2.36 5.70
CA TYR A 158 3.56 3.55 6.54
C TYR A 158 2.81 4.75 5.93
N CYS A 159 2.70 4.85 4.59
CA CYS A 159 1.91 5.91 3.96
C CYS A 159 0.39 5.64 4.03
N ARG A 160 -0.03 4.36 4.14
CA ARG A 160 -1.45 4.04 4.35
C ARG A 160 -1.89 4.21 5.81
N ALA A 161 -0.98 3.97 6.76
CA ALA A 161 -1.27 4.11 8.19
C ALA A 161 -1.33 5.58 8.65
N GLY A 162 -0.73 6.51 7.92
CA GLY A 162 -0.72 7.95 8.25
C GLY A 162 -1.88 8.77 7.67
N GLY A 163 -2.81 8.15 6.93
CA GLY A 163 -3.96 8.82 6.31
C GLY A 163 -5.28 8.64 7.07
N GLY A 164 -5.24 8.28 8.33
CA GLY A 164 -6.42 8.07 9.17
C GLY A 164 -6.32 8.85 10.49
N GLU A 165 -6.56 10.17 10.43
CA GLU A 165 -7.15 11.01 11.48
C GLU A 165 -8.01 12.06 10.81
#